data_1145b8fb529a1c058f3a25b79522d312
#
_entry.id   1145b8fb529a1c058f3a25b79522d312
#
_cell.length_a   1.000
_cell.length_b   1.000
_cell.length_c   1.000
_cell.angle_alpha   90.00
_cell.angle_beta   90.00
_cell.angle_gamma   90.00
#
_symmetry.space_group_name_H-M   'P 1'
#
loop_
_entity.id
_entity.type
_entity.pdbx_description
1 polymer ?
#
loop_
_entity_poly.entity_id
_entity_poly.type
_entity_poly.pdbx_seq_one_letter_code
_entity_poly.pdbx_strand_id
1 'polypeptide(L)'
;MLKRLRRYKRSATIILGLAGIVIMTAYSLCSESCMYLRGTMLGLDLKYLGMLYMGSVLTAGGLGKNAGCAILLSLGLGGEVFLLGFQVMNGVYCPYCLAFAAVAIALFVIHLEMIRPSTAILFAAIGFSVFLSLFSGSATPAYAEETRIPSFGNGPVKVRIYTDYFCSPCRSMEPELEPIVIDLVRRRIVAVTFVDTPVHRETILYAKCLLGIADWRRDVFHILWARSALFKAAEKNIRSLPDLEAFLGERGLKCRYVDSSQAFETFRKHLRDDRIDSTPSCVIEGPGGRKKFTGAREILRALTRLVESA
;
A
#
# COMPACT_ATOMS: atom_id res chain seq x y z
N MET A 1 2.24 -15.30 48.99
CA MET A 1 2.26 -14.12 48.11
C MET A 1 2.79 -14.47 46.70
N LEU A 2 3.97 -15.05 46.57
CA LEU A 2 4.60 -15.41 45.28
C LEU A 2 3.78 -16.35 44.37
N LYS A 3 3.08 -17.37 44.94
CA LYS A 3 2.23 -18.27 44.15
C LYS A 3 1.02 -17.57 43.53
N ARG A 4 0.46 -16.56 44.22
CA ARG A 4 -0.67 -15.75 43.73
C ARG A 4 -0.24 -14.83 42.58
N LEU A 5 0.96 -14.25 42.70
CA LEU A 5 1.54 -13.38 41.65
C LEU A 5 1.85 -14.16 40.37
N ARG A 6 2.42 -15.40 40.50
CA ARG A 6 2.66 -16.30 39.36
C ARG A 6 1.36 -16.71 38.65
N ARG A 7 0.31 -17.02 39.41
CA ARG A 7 -1.00 -17.38 38.84
C ARG A 7 -1.61 -16.20 38.09
N TYR A 8 -1.53 -14.97 38.65
CA TYR A 8 -2.01 -13.77 37.99
C TYR A 8 -1.26 -13.51 36.67
N LYS A 9 0.08 -13.54 36.70
CA LYS A 9 0.89 -13.34 35.47
C LYS A 9 0.55 -14.35 34.40
N ARG A 10 0.37 -15.63 34.76
CA ARG A 10 -0.02 -16.70 33.83
C ARG A 10 -1.41 -16.45 33.22
N SER A 11 -2.40 -16.09 34.02
CA SER A 11 -3.74 -15.79 33.52
C SER A 11 -3.74 -14.56 32.62
N ALA A 12 -3.04 -13.49 33.01
CA ALA A 12 -2.88 -12.30 32.18
C ALA A 12 -2.20 -12.59 30.85
N THR A 13 -1.16 -13.43 30.83
CA THR A 13 -0.47 -13.84 29.60
C THR A 13 -1.41 -14.62 28.69
N ILE A 14 -2.22 -15.51 29.23
CA ILE A 14 -3.19 -16.29 28.42
C ILE A 14 -4.25 -15.36 27.83
N ILE A 15 -4.84 -14.48 28.63
CA ILE A 15 -5.91 -13.58 28.17
C ILE A 15 -5.38 -12.61 27.10
N LEU A 16 -4.28 -11.93 27.36
CA LEU A 16 -3.71 -10.97 26.43
C LEU A 16 -3.12 -11.63 25.19
N GLY A 17 -2.49 -12.79 25.32
CA GLY A 17 -1.99 -13.53 24.18
C GLY A 17 -3.11 -14.03 23.25
N LEU A 18 -4.23 -14.51 23.81
CA LEU A 18 -5.43 -14.84 23.04
C LEU A 18 -6.03 -13.59 22.37
N ALA A 19 -6.07 -12.47 23.09
CA ALA A 19 -6.52 -11.19 22.49
C ALA A 19 -5.65 -10.78 21.29
N GLY A 20 -4.31 -10.94 21.38
CA GLY A 20 -3.40 -10.71 20.27
C GLY A 20 -3.69 -11.60 19.05
N ILE A 21 -3.96 -12.89 19.26
CA ILE A 21 -4.37 -13.81 18.17
C ILE A 21 -5.69 -13.38 17.56
N VAL A 22 -6.69 -13.01 18.38
CA VAL A 22 -8.00 -12.55 17.91
C VAL A 22 -7.85 -11.28 17.07
N ILE A 23 -7.02 -10.31 17.50
CA ILE A 23 -6.73 -9.09 16.75
C ILE A 23 -6.12 -9.43 15.38
N MET A 24 -5.14 -10.34 15.31
CA MET A 24 -4.52 -10.74 14.05
C MET A 24 -5.48 -11.53 13.15
N THR A 25 -6.37 -12.34 13.75
CA THR A 25 -7.42 -13.04 13.00
C THR A 25 -8.44 -12.05 12.45
N ALA A 26 -8.90 -11.09 13.25
CA ALA A 26 -9.79 -10.02 12.81
C ALA A 26 -9.14 -9.19 11.68
N TYR A 27 -7.85 -8.86 11.80
CA TYR A 27 -7.09 -8.24 10.73
C TYR A 27 -7.06 -9.07 9.45
N SER A 28 -6.95 -10.40 9.54
CA SER A 28 -6.95 -11.29 8.38
C SER A 28 -8.30 -11.42 7.69
N LEU A 29 -9.40 -11.25 8.44
CA LEU A 29 -10.78 -11.32 7.93
C LEU A 29 -11.26 -9.96 7.39
N CYS A 30 -10.61 -8.87 7.77
CA CYS A 30 -10.89 -7.53 7.30
C CYS A 30 -10.32 -7.36 5.89
N SER A 31 -11.11 -7.74 4.86
CA SER A 31 -10.61 -7.96 3.52
C SER A 31 -10.22 -6.70 2.73
N GLU A 32 -10.75 -5.52 3.04
CA GLU A 32 -10.53 -4.34 2.19
C GLU A 32 -10.18 -3.04 2.94
N SER A 33 -10.81 -2.76 4.07
CA SER A 33 -10.59 -1.50 4.82
C SER A 33 -9.30 -1.47 5.64
N CYS A 34 -8.62 -2.61 5.81
CA CYS A 34 -7.43 -2.73 6.68
C CYS A 34 -6.12 -2.91 5.90
N MET A 35 -6.15 -2.80 4.58
CA MET A 35 -4.98 -3.06 3.72
C MET A 35 -4.02 -1.87 3.58
N TYR A 36 -4.12 -0.87 4.46
CA TYR A 36 -3.26 0.32 4.41
C TYR A 36 -1.78 0.03 4.74
N LEU A 37 -1.51 -1.03 5.49
CA LEU A 37 -0.16 -1.44 5.84
C LEU A 37 0.02 -2.91 5.44
N ARG A 38 0.67 -3.15 4.32
CA ARG A 38 1.12 -4.48 3.91
C ARG A 38 2.58 -4.63 4.25
N GLY A 39 2.90 -5.66 5.00
CA GLY A 39 4.28 -6.03 5.29
C GLY A 39 4.48 -7.54 5.14
N THR A 40 5.59 -7.90 4.55
CA THR A 40 6.06 -9.28 4.48
C THR A 40 7.46 -9.36 5.06
N MET A 41 7.79 -10.49 5.61
CA MET A 41 9.11 -10.81 6.13
C MET A 41 9.50 -12.18 5.61
N LEU A 42 10.56 -12.25 4.81
CA LEU A 42 10.95 -13.47 4.08
C LEU A 42 9.82 -14.08 3.21
N GLY A 43 8.95 -13.25 2.65
CA GLY A 43 7.81 -13.69 1.84
C GLY A 43 6.59 -14.14 2.65
N LEU A 44 6.66 -14.16 3.99
CA LEU A 44 5.53 -14.43 4.88
C LEU A 44 4.83 -13.13 5.24
N ASP A 45 3.53 -13.12 5.15
CA ASP A 45 2.68 -11.98 5.53
C ASP A 45 2.78 -11.73 7.04
N LEU A 46 2.88 -10.46 7.44
CA LEU A 46 3.08 -10.01 8.82
C LEU A 46 1.99 -10.55 9.78
N LYS A 47 0.77 -10.75 9.30
CA LYS A 47 -0.33 -11.34 10.08
C LYS A 47 -0.04 -12.75 10.58
N TYR A 48 0.57 -13.60 9.74
CA TYR A 48 0.93 -14.96 10.13
C TYR A 48 2.11 -14.96 11.11
N LEU A 49 3.05 -14.03 10.92
CA LEU A 49 4.16 -13.84 11.83
C LEU A 49 3.67 -13.37 13.21
N GLY A 50 2.72 -12.46 13.27
CA GLY A 50 2.09 -12.00 14.51
C GLY A 50 1.34 -13.13 15.25
N MET A 51 0.60 -13.97 14.51
CA MET A 51 -0.07 -15.14 15.10
C MET A 51 0.94 -16.14 15.67
N LEU A 52 2.01 -16.45 14.91
CA LEU A 52 3.08 -17.36 15.34
C LEU A 52 3.80 -16.82 16.58
N TYR A 53 4.09 -15.53 16.58
CA TYR A 53 4.72 -14.84 17.71
C TYR A 53 3.86 -14.95 18.98
N MET A 54 2.58 -14.59 18.93
CA MET A 54 1.68 -14.69 20.08
C MET A 54 1.45 -16.13 20.52
N GLY A 55 1.40 -17.09 19.60
CA GLY A 55 1.39 -18.52 19.91
C GLY A 55 2.63 -18.97 20.70
N SER A 56 3.80 -18.46 20.32
CA SER A 56 5.07 -18.72 21.02
C SER A 56 5.09 -18.11 22.43
N VAL A 57 4.57 -16.89 22.59
CA VAL A 57 4.41 -16.22 23.89
C VAL A 57 3.44 -17.00 24.79
N LEU A 58 2.30 -17.46 24.25
CA LEU A 58 1.33 -18.28 24.97
C LEU A 58 1.91 -19.60 25.44
N THR A 59 2.65 -20.29 24.59
CA THR A 59 3.29 -21.57 24.95
C THR A 59 4.37 -21.40 26.02
N ALA A 60 5.23 -20.37 25.88
CA ALA A 60 6.26 -20.05 26.87
C ALA A 60 5.65 -19.68 28.24
N GLY A 61 4.63 -18.83 28.24
CA GLY A 61 3.91 -18.42 29.45
C GLY A 61 3.12 -19.58 30.10
N GLY A 62 2.46 -20.42 29.28
CA GLY A 62 1.72 -21.60 29.71
C GLY A 62 2.60 -22.64 30.36
N LEU A 63 3.82 -22.85 29.83
CA LEU A 63 4.84 -23.75 30.40
C LEU A 63 5.58 -23.15 31.62
N GLY A 64 5.25 -21.91 32.02
CA GLY A 64 5.88 -21.24 33.16
C GLY A 64 7.34 -20.81 32.92
N LYS A 65 7.80 -20.80 31.66
CA LYS A 65 9.15 -20.35 31.28
C LYS A 65 9.18 -18.78 31.20
N ASN A 66 9.00 -18.15 32.36
CA ASN A 66 8.84 -16.67 32.44
C ASN A 66 10.02 -15.89 31.85
N ALA A 67 11.27 -16.36 32.04
CA ALA A 67 12.44 -15.71 31.42
C ALA A 67 12.43 -15.82 29.88
N GLY A 68 12.08 -16.98 29.34
CA GLY A 68 11.94 -17.19 27.90
C GLY A 68 10.81 -16.32 27.30
N CYS A 69 9.70 -16.22 28.02
CA CYS A 69 8.59 -15.32 27.66
C CYS A 69 9.04 -13.85 27.63
N ALA A 70 9.80 -13.39 28.63
CA ALA A 70 10.33 -12.03 28.68
C ALA A 70 11.32 -11.73 27.54
N ILE A 71 12.15 -12.71 27.14
CA ILE A 71 13.05 -12.59 25.98
C ILE A 71 12.25 -12.44 24.68
N LEU A 72 11.26 -13.33 24.45
CA LEU A 72 10.38 -13.25 23.28
C LEU A 72 9.66 -11.89 23.20
N LEU A 73 9.14 -11.42 24.33
CA LEU A 73 8.47 -10.10 24.41
C LEU A 73 9.43 -8.95 24.15
N SER A 74 10.69 -9.04 24.58
CA SER A 74 11.72 -8.04 24.27
C SER A 74 12.03 -7.99 22.75
N LEU A 75 12.20 -9.15 22.11
CA LEU A 75 12.38 -9.26 20.66
C LEU A 75 11.19 -8.64 19.90
N GLY A 76 9.97 -9.00 20.30
CA GLY A 76 8.76 -8.46 19.70
C GLY A 76 8.63 -6.95 19.89
N LEU A 77 8.98 -6.42 21.07
CA LEU A 77 8.98 -4.99 21.32
C LEU A 77 9.88 -4.22 20.33
N GLY A 78 11.06 -4.75 20.01
CA GLY A 78 11.93 -4.18 18.98
C GLY A 78 11.27 -4.12 17.61
N GLY A 79 10.58 -5.19 17.21
CA GLY A 79 9.79 -5.23 15.99
C GLY A 79 8.64 -4.23 15.99
N GLU A 80 7.92 -4.10 17.12
CA GLU A 80 6.83 -3.14 17.26
C GLU A 80 7.32 -1.68 17.18
N VAL A 81 8.46 -1.36 17.79
CA VAL A 81 9.09 -0.03 17.66
C VAL A 81 9.40 0.29 16.20
N PHE A 82 9.93 -0.68 15.45
CA PHE A 82 10.17 -0.51 14.02
C PHE A 82 8.87 -0.29 13.25
N LEU A 83 7.84 -1.12 13.46
CA LEU A 83 6.56 -1.04 12.77
C LEU A 83 5.79 0.25 13.09
N LEU A 84 5.83 0.72 14.34
CA LEU A 84 5.26 2.01 14.73
C LEU A 84 6.01 3.16 14.07
N GLY A 85 7.34 3.11 14.05
CA GLY A 85 8.17 4.08 13.35
C GLY A 85 7.85 4.14 11.85
N PHE A 86 7.69 2.98 11.22
CA PHE A 86 7.29 2.86 9.82
C PHE A 86 5.91 3.49 9.56
N GLN A 87 4.93 3.27 10.43
CA GLN A 87 3.61 3.88 10.33
C GLN A 87 3.67 5.41 10.46
N VAL A 88 4.42 5.92 11.43
CA VAL A 88 4.61 7.37 11.64
C VAL A 88 5.30 8.02 10.44
N MET A 89 6.38 7.42 9.92
CA MET A 89 7.13 7.96 8.78
C MET A 89 6.31 8.01 7.49
N ASN A 90 5.35 7.09 7.33
CA ASN A 90 4.49 7.03 6.16
C ASN A 90 3.13 7.72 6.36
N GLY A 91 2.83 8.21 7.56
CA GLY A 91 1.56 8.88 7.87
C GLY A 91 0.34 7.95 7.81
N VAL A 92 0.54 6.64 7.97
CA VAL A 92 -0.51 5.61 7.86
C VAL A 92 -0.61 4.83 9.15
N TYR A 93 -1.78 4.85 9.77
CA TYR A 93 -2.02 4.18 11.04
C TYR A 93 -3.00 3.03 10.89
N CYS A 94 -2.54 1.82 11.22
CA CYS A 94 -3.37 0.62 11.22
C CYS A 94 -3.94 0.37 12.63
N PRO A 95 -5.27 0.46 12.87
CA PRO A 95 -5.86 0.26 14.19
C PRO A 95 -5.54 -1.11 14.80
N TYR A 96 -5.52 -2.16 13.97
CA TYR A 96 -5.19 -3.52 14.43
C TYR A 96 -3.72 -3.67 14.81
N CYS A 97 -2.81 -3.04 14.05
CA CYS A 97 -1.39 -3.03 14.39
C CYS A 97 -1.13 -2.27 15.69
N LEU A 98 -1.81 -1.13 15.88
CA LEU A 98 -1.73 -0.36 17.13
C LEU A 98 -2.30 -1.13 18.32
N ALA A 99 -3.43 -1.82 18.14
CA ALA A 99 -4.02 -2.65 19.19
C ALA A 99 -3.11 -3.84 19.53
N PHE A 100 -2.49 -4.48 18.53
CA PHE A 100 -1.54 -5.57 18.74
C PHE A 100 -0.28 -5.10 19.47
N ALA A 101 0.28 -3.94 19.07
CA ALA A 101 1.40 -3.31 19.75
C ALA A 101 1.07 -3.00 21.22
N ALA A 102 -0.12 -2.50 21.50
CA ALA A 102 -0.57 -2.23 22.89
C ALA A 102 -0.63 -3.52 23.72
N VAL A 103 -1.12 -4.63 23.14
CA VAL A 103 -1.12 -5.94 23.81
C VAL A 103 0.30 -6.44 24.04
N ALA A 104 1.21 -6.32 23.07
CA ALA A 104 2.60 -6.74 23.20
C ALA A 104 3.34 -5.94 24.30
N ILE A 105 3.13 -4.60 24.33
CA ILE A 105 3.68 -3.72 25.37
C ILE A 105 3.13 -4.08 26.75
N ALA A 106 1.83 -4.31 26.89
CA ALA A 106 1.21 -4.70 28.15
C ALA A 106 1.79 -6.03 28.69
N LEU A 107 1.95 -7.02 27.79
CA LEU A 107 2.60 -8.29 28.14
C LEU A 107 4.05 -8.10 28.56
N PHE A 108 4.81 -7.26 27.86
CA PHE A 108 6.20 -6.95 28.21
C PHE A 108 6.30 -6.31 29.61
N VAL A 109 5.46 -5.33 29.91
CA VAL A 109 5.43 -4.67 31.22
C VAL A 109 5.15 -5.68 32.35
N ILE A 110 4.19 -6.60 32.16
CA ILE A 110 3.87 -7.67 33.12
C ILE A 110 5.08 -8.57 33.40
N HIS A 111 5.95 -8.80 32.41
CA HIS A 111 7.10 -9.68 32.50
C HIS A 111 8.45 -8.96 32.72
N LEU A 112 8.46 -7.63 32.78
CA LEU A 112 9.68 -6.82 32.88
C LEU A 112 10.58 -7.21 34.08
N GLU A 113 9.99 -7.56 35.21
CA GLU A 113 10.73 -8.01 36.42
C GLU A 113 11.49 -9.34 36.22
N MET A 114 11.20 -10.09 35.14
CA MET A 114 11.79 -11.40 34.88
C MET A 114 13.09 -11.36 34.07
N ILE A 115 13.48 -10.18 33.59
CA ILE A 115 14.66 -9.97 32.74
C ILE A 115 15.45 -8.74 33.21
N ARG A 116 16.77 -8.80 33.10
CA ARG A 116 17.62 -7.63 33.38
C ARG A 116 17.40 -6.56 32.31
N PRO A 117 17.37 -5.27 32.65
CA PRO A 117 17.14 -4.20 31.68
C PRO A 117 18.11 -4.23 30.50
N SER A 118 19.39 -4.52 30.74
CA SER A 118 20.40 -4.64 29.70
C SER A 118 20.10 -5.79 28.70
N THR A 119 19.62 -6.91 29.22
CA THR A 119 19.22 -8.06 28.38
C THR A 119 17.96 -7.73 27.57
N ALA A 120 16.98 -7.04 28.17
CA ALA A 120 15.77 -6.60 27.47
C ALA A 120 16.11 -5.64 26.32
N ILE A 121 16.97 -4.66 26.57
CA ILE A 121 17.44 -3.71 25.53
C ILE A 121 18.18 -4.44 24.42
N LEU A 122 19.05 -5.39 24.75
CA LEU A 122 19.80 -6.19 23.75
C LEU A 122 18.84 -6.94 22.82
N PHE A 123 17.86 -7.67 23.37
CA PHE A 123 16.90 -8.42 22.55
C PHE A 123 15.96 -7.52 21.77
N ALA A 124 15.56 -6.37 22.31
CA ALA A 124 14.79 -5.37 21.57
C ALA A 124 15.59 -4.79 20.41
N ALA A 125 16.88 -4.49 20.58
CA ALA A 125 17.75 -4.04 19.50
C ALA A 125 17.92 -5.12 18.41
N ILE A 126 18.04 -6.39 18.80
CA ILE A 126 18.06 -7.51 17.85
C ILE A 126 16.74 -7.58 17.07
N GLY A 127 15.60 -7.53 17.74
CA GLY A 127 14.29 -7.54 17.10
C GLY A 127 14.11 -6.39 16.12
N PHE A 128 14.49 -5.18 16.51
CA PHE A 128 14.48 -4.00 15.63
C PHE A 128 15.37 -4.19 14.39
N SER A 129 16.60 -4.69 14.57
CA SER A 129 17.56 -4.91 13.47
C SER A 129 17.08 -5.99 12.50
N VAL A 130 16.44 -7.04 13.00
CA VAL A 130 15.85 -8.11 12.18
C VAL A 130 14.73 -7.54 11.32
N PHE A 131 13.83 -6.72 11.88
CA PHE A 131 12.78 -6.05 11.11
C PHE A 131 13.37 -5.06 10.10
N LEU A 132 14.35 -4.25 10.49
CA LEU A 132 15.02 -3.30 9.59
C LEU A 132 15.62 -4.00 8.36
N SER A 133 16.17 -5.21 8.54
CA SER A 133 16.88 -5.95 7.49
C SER A 133 15.97 -6.80 6.60
N LEU A 134 14.90 -7.37 7.15
CA LEU A 134 14.09 -8.39 6.49
C LEU A 134 12.67 -7.92 6.15
N PHE A 135 12.25 -6.76 6.66
CA PHE A 135 10.91 -6.23 6.40
C PHE A 135 10.81 -5.63 5.00
N SER A 136 9.87 -6.13 4.23
CA SER A 136 9.43 -5.55 2.96
C SER A 136 7.99 -5.08 3.14
N GLY A 137 7.80 -3.79 3.26
CA GLY A 137 6.47 -3.21 3.47
C GLY A 137 6.17 -2.08 2.52
N SER A 138 4.89 -1.93 2.19
CA SER A 138 4.35 -0.75 1.54
C SER A 138 3.28 -0.14 2.45
N ALA A 139 3.44 1.15 2.72
CA ALA A 139 2.40 1.94 3.37
C ALA A 139 1.63 2.65 2.26
N THR A 140 0.37 2.31 2.13
CA THR A 140 -0.55 3.03 1.26
C THR A 140 -1.33 4.01 2.16
N PRO A 141 -1.23 5.34 1.95
CA PRO A 141 -1.98 6.33 2.73
C PRO A 141 -3.48 6.04 2.71
N ALA A 142 -4.21 6.48 3.74
CA ALA A 142 -5.66 6.30 3.90
C ALA A 142 -6.54 6.85 2.75
N TYR A 143 -5.92 7.52 1.78
CA TYR A 143 -6.54 7.89 0.50
C TYR A 143 -6.70 6.71 -0.47
N ALA A 144 -6.23 5.54 -0.09
CA ALA A 144 -6.20 4.31 -0.88
C ALA A 144 -7.51 3.50 -0.86
N GLU A 145 -8.62 4.09 -0.47
CA GLU A 145 -9.95 3.56 -0.78
C GLU A 145 -10.23 3.56 -2.31
N GLU A 146 -9.35 4.27 -3.04
CA GLU A 146 -9.26 4.27 -4.50
C GLU A 146 -8.30 3.20 -5.06
N THR A 147 -7.83 2.24 -4.27
CA THR A 147 -6.56 1.53 -4.43
C THR A 147 -6.53 0.34 -5.38
N ARG A 148 -7.53 0.14 -6.18
CA ARG A 148 -7.41 -0.80 -7.32
C ARG A 148 -7.06 -0.11 -8.62
N ILE A 149 -6.88 1.21 -8.61
CA ILE A 149 -6.47 2.00 -9.77
C ILE A 149 -5.05 2.54 -9.60
N PRO A 150 -4.32 2.78 -10.70
CA PRO A 150 -2.96 3.29 -10.65
C PRO A 150 -2.90 4.71 -10.04
N SER A 151 -2.44 4.78 -8.77
CA SER A 151 -2.28 6.04 -8.03
C SER A 151 -0.89 6.11 -7.41
N PHE A 152 -0.21 7.27 -7.50
CA PHE A 152 1.19 7.46 -7.13
C PHE A 152 1.44 8.80 -6.47
N GLY A 153 2.41 8.81 -5.56
CA GLY A 153 2.78 10.01 -4.81
C GLY A 153 1.89 10.24 -3.58
N ASN A 154 2.37 11.12 -2.71
CA ASN A 154 1.73 11.48 -1.45
C ASN A 154 1.73 13.00 -1.24
N GLY A 155 1.83 13.77 -2.32
CA GLY A 155 1.77 15.22 -2.27
C GLY A 155 0.39 15.75 -1.89
N PRO A 156 0.30 17.00 -1.43
CA PRO A 156 -0.95 17.63 -1.00
C PRO A 156 -1.91 17.94 -2.15
N VAL A 157 -1.42 17.98 -3.39
CA VAL A 157 -2.24 18.26 -4.57
C VAL A 157 -2.67 16.95 -5.21
N LYS A 158 -3.97 16.70 -5.31
CA LYS A 158 -4.52 15.52 -5.97
C LYS A 158 -4.69 15.81 -7.46
N VAL A 159 -4.17 14.93 -8.30
CA VAL A 159 -4.25 15.03 -9.75
C VAL A 159 -4.89 13.74 -10.29
N ARG A 160 -6.00 13.87 -11.01
CA ARG A 160 -6.62 12.76 -11.73
C ARG A 160 -6.53 13.00 -13.21
N ILE A 161 -5.94 12.04 -13.94
CA ILE A 161 -5.71 12.13 -15.39
C ILE A 161 -6.57 11.08 -16.09
N TYR A 162 -7.47 11.55 -16.95
CA TYR A 162 -8.47 10.76 -17.67
C TYR A 162 -8.03 10.56 -19.10
N THR A 163 -7.76 9.32 -19.49
CA THR A 163 -7.27 8.99 -20.83
C THR A 163 -7.95 7.75 -21.40
N ASP A 164 -7.96 7.67 -22.71
CA ASP A 164 -8.38 6.51 -23.52
C ASP A 164 -7.24 6.14 -24.46
N TYR A 165 -6.88 4.88 -24.55
CA TYR A 165 -5.71 4.43 -25.32
C TYR A 165 -5.87 4.64 -26.83
N PHE A 166 -7.09 4.63 -27.34
CA PHE A 166 -7.39 4.84 -28.75
C PHE A 166 -7.65 6.31 -29.10
N CYS A 167 -7.66 7.19 -28.11
CA CYS A 167 -7.78 8.64 -28.28
C CYS A 167 -6.45 9.23 -28.77
N SER A 168 -6.43 9.79 -29.98
CA SER A 168 -5.21 10.37 -30.57
C SER A 168 -4.61 11.52 -29.76
N PRO A 169 -5.38 12.50 -29.23
CA PRO A 169 -4.82 13.53 -28.34
C PRO A 169 -4.24 12.97 -27.02
N CYS A 170 -4.80 11.87 -26.47
CA CYS A 170 -4.24 11.22 -25.29
C CYS A 170 -2.86 10.62 -25.60
N ARG A 171 -2.76 9.92 -26.71
CA ARG A 171 -1.51 9.30 -27.16
C ARG A 171 -0.42 10.32 -27.43
N SER A 172 -0.74 11.44 -28.08
CA SER A 172 0.24 12.51 -28.35
C SER A 172 0.72 13.21 -27.07
N MET A 173 -0.08 13.23 -26.02
CA MET A 173 0.26 13.83 -24.73
C MET A 173 1.22 12.97 -23.91
N GLU A 174 1.12 11.64 -24.00
CA GLU A 174 1.79 10.70 -23.08
C GLU A 174 3.31 10.89 -22.98
N PRO A 175 4.07 11.10 -24.08
CA PRO A 175 5.53 11.30 -24.01
C PRO A 175 5.96 12.55 -23.23
N GLU A 176 5.18 13.63 -23.30
CA GLU A 176 5.46 14.87 -22.55
C GLU A 176 4.94 14.79 -21.11
N LEU A 177 3.87 14.04 -20.88
CA LEU A 177 3.27 13.84 -19.57
C LEU A 177 4.17 13.03 -18.63
N GLU A 178 4.83 12.01 -19.13
CA GLU A 178 5.65 11.08 -18.35
C GLU A 178 6.71 11.79 -17.50
N PRO A 179 7.62 12.61 -18.06
CA PRO A 179 8.65 13.30 -17.26
C PRO A 179 8.07 14.28 -16.26
N ILE A 180 6.97 14.97 -16.58
CA ILE A 180 6.29 15.91 -15.68
C ILE A 180 5.72 15.17 -14.47
N VAL A 181 5.04 14.04 -14.69
CA VAL A 181 4.47 13.22 -13.60
C VAL A 181 5.57 12.66 -12.71
N ILE A 182 6.66 12.18 -13.29
CA ILE A 182 7.81 11.67 -12.53
C ILE A 182 8.38 12.75 -11.61
N ASP A 183 8.60 13.96 -12.11
CA ASP A 183 9.15 15.07 -11.32
C ASP A 183 8.19 15.48 -10.19
N LEU A 184 6.91 15.66 -10.49
CA LEU A 184 5.88 15.99 -9.52
C LEU A 184 5.76 14.97 -8.38
N VAL A 185 5.82 13.66 -8.71
CA VAL A 185 5.75 12.58 -7.73
C VAL A 185 7.04 12.52 -6.89
N ARG A 186 8.21 12.63 -7.52
CA ARG A 186 9.51 12.62 -6.82
C ARG A 186 9.64 13.78 -5.83
N ARG A 187 9.20 14.96 -6.22
CA ARG A 187 9.21 16.17 -5.38
C ARG A 187 8.09 16.19 -4.34
N ARG A 188 7.25 15.15 -4.30
CA ARG A 188 6.10 15.04 -3.38
C ARG A 188 5.11 16.20 -3.48
N ILE A 189 4.94 16.74 -4.68
CA ILE A 189 4.00 17.84 -4.95
C ILE A 189 2.59 17.30 -5.10
N VAL A 190 2.46 16.14 -5.77
CA VAL A 190 1.15 15.57 -6.12
C VAL A 190 0.93 14.16 -5.60
N ALA A 191 -0.34 13.79 -5.49
CA ALA A 191 -0.84 12.43 -5.55
C ALA A 191 -1.57 12.28 -6.90
N VAL A 192 -0.98 11.55 -7.86
CA VAL A 192 -1.53 11.38 -9.20
C VAL A 192 -2.27 10.06 -9.34
N THR A 193 -3.43 10.08 -9.97
CA THR A 193 -4.26 8.92 -10.28
C THR A 193 -4.54 8.87 -11.77
N PHE A 194 -4.26 7.74 -12.41
CA PHE A 194 -4.66 7.50 -13.79
C PHE A 194 -6.02 6.81 -13.85
N VAL A 195 -6.95 7.42 -14.57
CA VAL A 195 -8.32 6.93 -14.74
C VAL A 195 -8.52 6.56 -16.20
N ASP A 196 -8.53 5.27 -16.48
CA ASP A 196 -8.83 4.79 -17.82
C ASP A 196 -10.32 5.03 -18.13
N THR A 197 -10.55 5.78 -19.19
CA THR A 197 -11.87 6.28 -19.59
C THR A 197 -12.27 5.58 -20.88
N PRO A 198 -13.16 4.57 -20.84
CA PRO A 198 -13.48 3.77 -22.02
C PRO A 198 -14.43 4.49 -22.96
N VAL A 199 -13.92 5.48 -23.70
CA VAL A 199 -14.62 6.10 -24.84
C VAL A 199 -14.68 5.10 -25.99
N HIS A 200 -13.59 4.37 -26.22
CA HIS A 200 -13.54 3.26 -27.16
C HIS A 200 -13.72 1.92 -26.42
N ARG A 201 -14.46 1.01 -27.02
CA ARG A 201 -14.80 -0.28 -26.39
C ARG A 201 -13.55 -1.12 -26.02
N GLU A 202 -12.53 -1.03 -26.85
CA GLU A 202 -11.27 -1.77 -26.69
C GLU A 202 -10.46 -1.26 -25.48
N THR A 203 -10.66 -0.04 -25.04
CA THR A 203 -9.99 0.53 -23.84
C THR A 203 -10.27 -0.30 -22.59
N ILE A 204 -11.40 -1.00 -22.49
CA ILE A 204 -11.70 -1.90 -21.37
C ILE A 204 -10.66 -3.02 -21.27
N LEU A 205 -10.24 -3.60 -22.41
CA LEU A 205 -9.21 -4.64 -22.44
C LEU A 205 -7.86 -4.11 -21.96
N TYR A 206 -7.49 -2.92 -22.42
CA TYR A 206 -6.24 -2.25 -22.07
C TYR A 206 -6.20 -1.86 -20.59
N ALA A 207 -7.30 -1.32 -20.07
CA ALA A 207 -7.43 -0.99 -18.64
C ALA A 207 -7.28 -2.24 -17.77
N LYS A 208 -7.88 -3.38 -18.15
CA LYS A 208 -7.69 -4.65 -17.45
C LYS A 208 -6.23 -5.10 -17.45
N CYS A 209 -5.53 -4.97 -18.58
CA CYS A 209 -4.11 -5.26 -18.67
C CYS A 209 -3.28 -4.35 -17.76
N LEU A 210 -3.52 -3.04 -17.78
CA LEU A 210 -2.80 -2.10 -16.90
C LEU A 210 -3.03 -2.43 -15.42
N LEU A 211 -4.27 -2.74 -15.02
CA LEU A 211 -4.59 -3.15 -13.66
C LEU A 211 -3.85 -4.44 -13.26
N GLY A 212 -3.78 -5.42 -14.16
CA GLY A 212 -3.03 -6.66 -13.94
C GLY A 212 -1.52 -6.46 -13.84
N ILE A 213 -0.95 -5.51 -14.59
CA ILE A 213 0.46 -5.10 -14.48
C ILE A 213 0.70 -4.37 -13.16
N ALA A 214 -0.21 -3.47 -12.78
CA ALA A 214 -0.15 -2.71 -11.54
C ALA A 214 -0.30 -3.58 -10.28
N ASP A 215 -1.02 -4.68 -10.37
CA ASP A 215 -1.16 -5.63 -9.25
C ASP A 215 0.17 -6.31 -8.90
N TRP A 216 1.01 -6.55 -9.90
CA TRP A 216 2.32 -7.15 -9.68
C TRP A 216 3.38 -6.15 -9.22
N ARG A 217 3.41 -4.95 -9.82
CA ARG A 217 4.41 -3.92 -9.50
C ARG A 217 3.81 -2.52 -9.62
N ARG A 218 3.67 -1.85 -8.46
CA ARG A 218 3.05 -0.53 -8.31
C ARG A 218 4.06 0.58 -8.13
N ASP A 219 5.06 0.69 -8.97
CA ASP A 219 5.89 1.90 -8.99
C ASP A 219 5.51 2.79 -10.20
N VAL A 220 5.68 4.08 -10.05
CA VAL A 220 5.27 5.07 -11.05
C VAL A 220 6.00 4.86 -12.39
N PHE A 221 7.27 4.49 -12.37
CA PHE A 221 8.06 4.27 -13.59
C PHE A 221 7.56 3.06 -14.36
N HIS A 222 7.29 1.96 -13.64
CA HIS A 222 6.78 0.74 -14.25
C HIS A 222 5.42 0.95 -14.89
N ILE A 223 4.55 1.70 -14.24
CA ILE A 223 3.22 2.00 -14.77
C ILE A 223 3.26 2.97 -15.94
N LEU A 224 4.08 4.03 -15.89
CA LEU A 224 4.25 4.92 -17.03
C LEU A 224 4.84 4.18 -18.24
N TRP A 225 5.80 3.31 -18.02
CA TRP A 225 6.32 2.44 -19.08
C TRP A 225 5.24 1.50 -19.64
N ALA A 226 4.44 0.88 -18.79
CA ALA A 226 3.32 0.03 -19.22
C ALA A 226 2.28 0.84 -20.01
N ARG A 227 1.93 2.05 -19.57
CA ARG A 227 1.03 2.96 -20.29
C ARG A 227 1.59 3.32 -21.67
N SER A 228 2.86 3.70 -21.75
CA SER A 228 3.53 3.99 -23.02
C SER A 228 3.46 2.79 -23.98
N ALA A 229 3.70 1.57 -23.48
CA ALA A 229 3.58 0.35 -24.27
C ALA A 229 2.14 0.10 -24.75
N LEU A 230 1.14 0.32 -23.87
CA LEU A 230 -0.27 0.19 -24.21
C LEU A 230 -0.70 1.21 -25.28
N PHE A 231 -0.29 2.49 -25.16
CA PHE A 231 -0.56 3.47 -26.21
C PHE A 231 0.07 3.08 -27.55
N LYS A 232 1.28 2.51 -27.56
CA LYS A 232 1.91 1.98 -28.78
C LYS A 232 1.18 0.77 -29.35
N ALA A 233 0.62 -0.11 -28.50
CA ALA A 233 -0.20 -1.21 -28.92
C ALA A 233 -1.51 -0.73 -29.58
N ALA A 234 -2.15 0.29 -28.99
CA ALA A 234 -3.35 0.90 -29.53
C ALA A 234 -3.08 1.62 -30.88
N GLU A 235 -1.91 2.24 -31.03
CA GLU A 235 -1.46 2.81 -32.31
C GLU A 235 -1.34 1.76 -33.42
N LYS A 236 -0.88 0.56 -33.07
CA LYS A 236 -0.85 -0.60 -33.97
C LYS A 236 -2.21 -1.27 -34.15
N ASN A 237 -3.25 -0.71 -33.55
CA ASN A 237 -4.63 -1.21 -33.63
C ASN A 237 -4.79 -2.67 -33.13
N ILE A 238 -4.01 -3.05 -32.11
CA ILE A 238 -4.13 -4.37 -31.48
C ILE A 238 -5.44 -4.42 -30.69
N ARG A 239 -6.34 -5.35 -31.01
CA ARG A 239 -7.69 -5.41 -30.41
C ARG A 239 -8.00 -6.72 -29.71
N SER A 240 -7.16 -7.74 -29.84
CA SER A 240 -7.34 -9.01 -29.18
C SER A 240 -6.44 -9.15 -27.94
N LEU A 241 -6.91 -9.89 -26.94
CA LEU A 241 -6.11 -10.16 -25.74
C LEU A 241 -4.82 -10.94 -26.07
N PRO A 242 -4.83 -12.01 -26.88
CA PRO A 242 -3.61 -12.75 -27.19
C PRO A 242 -2.54 -11.90 -27.88
N ASP A 243 -2.93 -11.05 -28.84
CA ASP A 243 -1.99 -10.17 -29.55
C ASP A 243 -1.44 -9.09 -28.61
N LEU A 244 -2.28 -8.57 -27.70
CA LEU A 244 -1.87 -7.59 -26.71
C LEU A 244 -0.89 -8.19 -25.70
N GLU A 245 -1.15 -9.40 -25.22
CA GLU A 245 -0.24 -10.13 -24.33
C GLU A 245 1.10 -10.46 -25.02
N ALA A 246 1.08 -10.87 -26.27
CA ALA A 246 2.30 -11.11 -27.05
C ALA A 246 3.11 -9.81 -27.20
N PHE A 247 2.47 -8.71 -27.59
CA PHE A 247 3.11 -7.40 -27.77
C PHE A 247 3.73 -6.86 -26.46
N LEU A 248 3.03 -7.02 -25.34
CA LEU A 248 3.50 -6.60 -24.02
C LEU A 248 4.57 -7.56 -23.49
N GLY A 249 4.44 -8.87 -23.77
CA GLY A 249 5.39 -9.90 -23.38
C GLY A 249 6.79 -9.67 -23.97
N GLU A 250 6.90 -9.25 -25.25
CA GLU A 250 8.15 -8.84 -25.89
C GLU A 250 8.87 -7.69 -25.14
N ARG A 251 8.12 -6.94 -24.32
CA ARG A 251 8.61 -5.80 -23.51
C ARG A 251 8.75 -6.15 -22.04
N GLY A 252 8.64 -7.43 -21.68
CA GLY A 252 8.72 -7.88 -20.28
C GLY A 252 7.51 -7.51 -19.42
N LEU A 253 6.40 -7.05 -20.03
CA LEU A 253 5.15 -6.72 -19.36
C LEU A 253 4.19 -7.91 -19.44
N LYS A 254 3.58 -8.30 -18.31
CA LYS A 254 2.65 -9.42 -18.25
C LYS A 254 1.27 -8.95 -17.82
N CYS A 255 0.28 -9.05 -18.71
CA CYS A 255 -1.13 -8.92 -18.35
C CYS A 255 -1.53 -10.09 -17.45
N ARG A 256 -1.78 -9.85 -16.18
CA ARG A 256 -2.35 -10.86 -15.28
C ARG A 256 -3.85 -10.66 -15.18
N TYR A 257 -4.59 -11.76 -15.11
CA TYR A 257 -6.00 -11.66 -14.77
C TYR A 257 -6.16 -11.18 -13.31
N VAL A 258 -6.89 -10.09 -13.13
CA VAL A 258 -7.30 -9.57 -11.82
C VAL A 258 -8.79 -9.26 -11.85
N ASP A 259 -9.48 -9.43 -10.73
CA ASP A 259 -10.83 -8.90 -10.61
C ASP A 259 -10.79 -7.37 -10.64
N SER A 260 -11.21 -6.83 -11.77
CA SER A 260 -11.19 -5.40 -12.05
C SER A 260 -12.53 -4.70 -11.76
N SER A 261 -13.53 -5.43 -11.23
CA SER A 261 -14.90 -4.91 -11.03
C SER A 261 -14.92 -3.65 -10.17
N GLN A 262 -14.22 -3.68 -9.05
CA GLN A 262 -14.13 -2.55 -8.12
C GLN A 262 -13.32 -1.38 -8.68
N ALA A 263 -12.27 -1.65 -9.47
CA ALA A 263 -11.53 -0.60 -10.16
C ALA A 263 -12.40 0.14 -11.18
N PHE A 264 -13.20 -0.59 -11.95
CA PHE A 264 -14.14 0.02 -12.89
C PHE A 264 -15.28 0.76 -12.21
N GLU A 265 -15.71 0.35 -11.02
CA GLU A 265 -16.65 1.14 -10.21
C GLU A 265 -16.03 2.47 -9.77
N THR A 266 -14.78 2.44 -9.33
CA THR A 266 -14.02 3.63 -8.96
C THR A 266 -13.81 4.55 -10.16
N PHE A 267 -13.45 4.02 -11.34
CA PHE A 267 -13.38 4.80 -12.57
C PHE A 267 -14.71 5.49 -12.88
N ARG A 268 -15.82 4.76 -12.82
CA ARG A 268 -17.16 5.32 -13.05
C ARG A 268 -17.53 6.40 -12.03
N LYS A 269 -17.16 6.21 -10.76
CA LYS A 269 -17.36 7.22 -9.71
C LYS A 269 -16.59 8.50 -10.04
N HIS A 270 -15.30 8.40 -10.35
CA HIS A 270 -14.48 9.56 -10.73
C HIS A 270 -15.00 10.28 -11.97
N LEU A 271 -15.40 9.54 -13.00
CA LEU A 271 -15.98 10.12 -14.22
C LEU A 271 -17.23 10.95 -13.91
N ARG A 272 -18.10 10.47 -13.02
CA ARG A 272 -19.31 11.21 -12.61
C ARG A 272 -18.99 12.41 -11.73
N ASP A 273 -18.16 12.21 -10.69
CA ASP A 273 -17.85 13.24 -9.69
C ASP A 273 -17.06 14.41 -10.32
N ASP A 274 -16.19 14.10 -11.28
CA ASP A 274 -15.38 15.08 -12.01
C ASP A 274 -16.08 15.60 -13.28
N ARG A 275 -17.26 15.06 -13.60
CA ARG A 275 -18.07 15.41 -14.79
C ARG A 275 -17.22 15.35 -16.06
N ILE A 276 -16.58 14.20 -16.28
CA ILE A 276 -15.71 13.97 -17.43
C ILE A 276 -16.58 13.62 -18.65
N ASP A 277 -16.47 14.39 -19.69
CA ASP A 277 -17.21 14.30 -20.95
C ASP A 277 -16.30 14.05 -22.16
N SER A 278 -14.99 14.19 -22.00
CA SER A 278 -14.02 14.06 -23.08
C SER A 278 -12.63 13.65 -22.57
N THR A 279 -11.79 13.11 -23.47
CA THR A 279 -10.41 12.73 -23.18
C THR A 279 -9.45 13.40 -24.17
N PRO A 280 -8.23 13.80 -23.75
CA PRO A 280 -7.76 13.77 -22.37
C PRO A 280 -8.37 14.85 -21.50
N SER A 281 -8.67 14.54 -20.24
CA SER A 281 -9.06 15.48 -19.21
C SER A 281 -8.19 15.31 -17.96
N CYS A 282 -8.04 16.38 -17.18
CA CYS A 282 -7.30 16.36 -15.92
C CYS A 282 -8.04 17.19 -14.88
N VAL A 283 -8.14 16.66 -13.67
CA VAL A 283 -8.67 17.41 -12.52
C VAL A 283 -7.57 17.55 -11.49
N ILE A 284 -7.30 18.81 -11.13
CA ILE A 284 -6.32 19.19 -10.11
C ILE A 284 -7.08 19.74 -8.91
N GLU A 285 -6.87 19.14 -7.74
CA GLU A 285 -7.49 19.53 -6.49
C GLU A 285 -6.39 19.81 -5.44
N GLY A 286 -6.33 21.04 -4.97
CA GLY A 286 -5.30 21.50 -4.02
C GLY A 286 -5.82 22.66 -3.18
N PRO A 287 -4.93 23.37 -2.43
CA PRO A 287 -5.30 24.49 -1.58
C PRO A 287 -6.06 25.61 -2.32
N GLY A 288 -5.81 25.76 -3.63
CA GLY A 288 -6.52 26.73 -4.48
C GLY A 288 -7.87 26.26 -5.04
N GLY A 289 -8.40 25.16 -4.49
CA GLY A 289 -9.66 24.55 -4.93
C GLY A 289 -9.47 23.50 -6.02
N ARG A 290 -10.57 23.16 -6.68
CA ARG A 290 -10.63 22.12 -7.71
C ARG A 290 -10.79 22.75 -9.09
N LYS A 291 -9.94 22.36 -10.04
CA LYS A 291 -9.96 22.85 -11.42
C LYS A 291 -9.91 21.68 -12.40
N LYS A 292 -10.71 21.75 -13.47
CA LYS A 292 -10.72 20.81 -14.59
C LYS A 292 -10.04 21.44 -15.81
N PHE A 293 -9.21 20.68 -16.47
CA PHE A 293 -8.50 21.01 -17.71
C PHE A 293 -8.84 19.99 -18.78
N THR A 294 -9.03 20.41 -20.01
CA THR A 294 -9.41 19.52 -21.12
C THR A 294 -8.50 19.77 -22.31
N GLY A 295 -8.04 18.67 -22.92
CA GLY A 295 -7.11 18.72 -24.05
C GLY A 295 -5.63 18.72 -23.63
N ALA A 296 -4.80 18.07 -24.45
CA ALA A 296 -3.39 17.78 -24.16
C ALA A 296 -2.60 19.04 -23.74
N ARG A 297 -2.69 20.13 -24.52
CA ARG A 297 -1.93 21.36 -24.26
C ARG A 297 -2.26 22.03 -22.95
N GLU A 298 -3.55 22.09 -22.59
CA GLU A 298 -3.97 22.70 -21.32
C GLU A 298 -3.53 21.88 -20.12
N ILE A 299 -3.63 20.56 -20.22
CA ILE A 299 -3.22 19.62 -19.17
C ILE A 299 -1.71 19.75 -18.93
N LEU A 300 -0.89 19.66 -19.98
CA LEU A 300 0.55 19.77 -19.86
C LEU A 300 0.97 21.11 -19.23
N ARG A 301 0.39 22.24 -19.70
CA ARG A 301 0.64 23.56 -19.12
C ARG A 301 0.25 23.65 -17.65
N ALA A 302 -0.88 23.08 -17.27
CA ALA A 302 -1.35 23.09 -15.88
C ALA A 302 -0.40 22.29 -14.96
N LEU A 303 0.06 21.12 -15.41
CA LEU A 303 0.98 20.28 -14.64
C LEU A 303 2.39 20.91 -14.57
N THR A 304 2.89 21.51 -15.67
CA THR A 304 4.18 22.22 -15.66
C THR A 304 4.19 23.37 -14.67
N ARG A 305 3.09 24.15 -14.58
CA ARG A 305 2.95 25.21 -13.57
C ARG A 305 3.03 24.69 -12.14
N LEU A 306 2.56 23.47 -11.85
CA LEU A 306 2.75 22.87 -10.52
C LEU A 306 4.22 22.57 -10.22
N VAL A 307 5.01 22.19 -11.24
CA VAL A 307 6.46 22.01 -11.10
C VAL A 307 7.16 23.33 -10.80
N GLU A 308 6.78 24.39 -11.49
CA GLU A 308 7.39 25.73 -11.37
C GLU A 308 7.02 26.46 -10.07
N SER A 309 5.85 26.15 -9.50
CA SER A 309 5.31 26.81 -8.30
C SER A 309 5.71 26.15 -6.98
N ALA A 310 6.40 25.02 -7.01
CA ALA A 310 6.82 24.21 -5.87
C ALA A 310 8.34 24.22 -5.68
#